data_9574d1c2e21c1af837f97c9f68a2ea11
#
_entry.id   9574d1c2e21c1af837f97c9f68a2ea11
#
_cell.length_a   1.000
_cell.length_b   1.000
_cell.length_c   1.000
_cell.angle_alpha   90.00
_cell.angle_beta   90.00
_cell.angle_gamma   90.00
#
_symmetry.space_group_name_H-M   'P 1'
#
loop_
_entity.id
_entity.type
_entity.pdbx_description
1 polymer ?
#
loop_
_entity_poly.entity_id
_entity_poly.type
_entity_poly.pdbx_seq_one_letter_code
_entity_poly.pdbx_strand_id
1 'polypeptide(L)'
;GKTTALVKTAVDAQKKGILPVFIITEQKWSFDHAKLMGFQCEEIVDEETGELDWDGFYIFNNNFDYIEQITDYINSLLDAQEKGELDYSLLFLWDSVGSVPCKMTFEGKGGKQHNASTLADKIGMGINQRISGSRKADSKFENTLVIVNQPWVELPDNPFGQPKIKAKGG
;
A
#
# COMPACT_ATOMS: atom_id res chain seq x y z
N GLY A 1 -11.67 12.11 0.70
CA GLY A 1 -10.98 11.54 -0.46
C GLY A 1 -10.49 10.12 -0.22
N LYS A 2 -9.68 9.61 -1.13
CA LYS A 2 -9.16 8.22 -1.11
C LYS A 2 -8.30 7.95 0.12
N THR A 3 -7.38 8.84 0.45
CA THR A 3 -6.53 8.74 1.66
C THR A 3 -7.38 8.72 2.92
N THR A 4 -8.45 9.50 2.98
CA THR A 4 -9.42 9.49 4.08
C THR A 4 -10.07 8.11 4.27
N ALA A 5 -10.43 7.44 3.18
CA ALA A 5 -10.99 6.09 3.22
C ALA A 5 -9.95 5.07 3.76
N LEU A 6 -8.69 5.17 3.35
CA LEU A 6 -7.61 4.33 3.89
C LEU A 6 -7.43 4.53 5.40
N VAL A 7 -7.41 5.77 5.85
CA VAL A 7 -7.26 6.07 7.29
C VAL A 7 -8.43 5.49 8.09
N LYS A 8 -9.66 5.64 7.63
CA LYS A 8 -10.84 5.04 8.28
C LYS A 8 -10.74 3.52 8.35
N THR A 9 -10.30 2.90 7.27
CA THR A 9 -10.09 1.44 7.24
C THR A 9 -9.01 1.01 8.26
N ALA A 10 -7.94 1.78 8.38
CA ALA A 10 -6.88 1.55 9.36
C ALA A 10 -7.39 1.71 10.81
N VAL A 11 -8.23 2.71 11.07
CA VAL A 11 -8.88 2.91 12.39
C VAL A 11 -9.70 1.68 12.78
N ASP A 12 -10.52 1.17 11.86
CA ASP A 12 -11.33 -0.03 12.11
C ASP A 12 -10.47 -1.28 12.31
N ALA A 13 -9.36 -1.39 11.59
CA ALA A 13 -8.40 -2.47 11.77
C ALA A 13 -7.77 -2.44 13.17
N GLN A 14 -7.33 -1.27 13.63
CA GLN A 14 -6.76 -1.11 14.98
C GLN A 14 -7.74 -1.55 16.07
N LYS A 15 -9.01 -1.18 15.95
CA LYS A 15 -10.06 -1.59 16.89
C LYS A 15 -10.28 -3.10 16.95
N LYS A 16 -9.97 -3.80 15.88
CA LYS A 16 -10.12 -5.27 15.76
C LYS A 16 -8.83 -6.04 16.06
N GLY A 17 -7.75 -5.35 16.42
CA GLY A 17 -6.45 -5.97 16.61
C GLY A 17 -5.78 -6.44 15.32
N ILE A 18 -6.18 -5.90 14.17
CA ILE A 18 -5.57 -6.13 12.87
C ILE A 18 -4.51 -5.05 12.66
N LEU A 19 -3.29 -5.46 12.32
CA LEU A 19 -2.17 -4.54 12.15
C LEU A 19 -2.24 -3.84 10.79
N PRO A 20 -2.49 -2.52 10.75
CA PRO A 20 -2.42 -1.76 9.50
C PRO A 20 -0.96 -1.56 9.09
N VAL A 21 -0.69 -1.83 7.83
CA VAL A 21 0.62 -1.65 7.19
C VAL A 21 0.47 -0.63 6.06
N PHE A 22 0.98 0.57 6.26
CA PHE A 22 0.94 1.62 5.26
C PHE A 22 2.11 1.52 4.30
N ILE A 23 1.78 1.49 3.02
CA ILE A 23 2.71 1.58 1.89
C ILE A 23 2.37 2.88 1.17
N ILE A 24 3.10 3.94 1.48
CA ILE A 24 2.82 5.28 0.99
C ILE A 24 3.85 5.64 -0.07
N THR A 25 3.40 5.70 -1.30
CA THR A 25 4.23 6.06 -2.46
C THR A 25 3.93 7.46 -3.00
N GLU A 26 2.94 8.13 -2.40
CA GLU A 26 2.65 9.56 -2.61
C GLU A 26 3.10 10.40 -1.42
N GLN A 27 3.54 11.64 -1.67
CA GLN A 27 4.11 12.52 -0.64
C GLN A 27 3.09 13.26 0.23
N LYS A 28 1.85 12.77 0.34
CA LYS A 28 0.75 13.47 1.01
C LYS A 28 0.24 12.75 2.27
N TRP A 29 1.13 12.17 3.05
CA TRP A 29 0.73 11.57 4.33
C TRP A 29 0.87 12.59 5.48
N SER A 30 -0.12 12.59 6.39
CA SER A 30 -0.10 13.38 7.62
C SER A 30 -0.63 12.54 8.78
N PHE A 31 0.22 12.26 9.75
CA PHE A 31 -0.17 11.61 11.00
C PHE A 31 -1.09 12.47 11.84
N ASP A 32 -0.89 13.80 11.87
CA ASP A 32 -1.79 14.73 12.56
C ASP A 32 -3.22 14.62 12.03
N HIS A 33 -3.38 14.59 10.72
CA HIS A 33 -4.68 14.42 10.09
C HIS A 33 -5.28 13.03 10.39
N ALA A 34 -4.49 11.98 10.33
CA ALA A 34 -4.92 10.63 10.65
C ALA A 34 -5.39 10.53 12.12
N LYS A 35 -4.66 11.14 13.04
CA LYS A 35 -5.01 11.20 14.47
C LYS A 35 -6.34 11.92 14.70
N LEU A 36 -6.60 13.02 14.03
CA LEU A 36 -7.89 13.72 14.06
C LEU A 36 -9.05 12.85 13.58
N MET A 37 -8.80 11.89 12.72
CA MET A 37 -9.79 10.93 12.23
C MET A 37 -9.98 9.71 13.15
N GLY A 38 -9.27 9.66 14.27
CA GLY A 38 -9.35 8.57 15.25
C GLY A 38 -8.28 7.48 15.09
N PHE A 39 -7.30 7.67 14.18
CA PHE A 39 -6.16 6.77 14.08
C PHE A 39 -5.30 6.86 15.34
N GLN A 40 -5.03 5.70 15.94
CA GLN A 40 -4.26 5.63 17.18
C GLN A 40 -2.76 5.69 16.86
N CYS A 41 -2.19 6.86 17.07
CA CYS A 41 -0.76 7.12 16.98
C CYS A 41 -0.38 8.22 17.95
N GLU A 42 0.85 8.21 18.43
CA GLU A 42 1.38 9.19 19.36
C GLU A 42 2.70 9.76 18.85
N GLU A 43 2.87 11.05 19.05
CA GLU A 43 4.12 11.72 18.75
C GLU A 43 5.14 11.40 19.84
N ILE A 44 6.30 10.96 19.43
CA ILE A 44 7.44 10.65 20.31
C ILE A 44 8.64 11.50 19.91
N VAL A 45 9.55 11.70 20.85
CA VAL A 45 10.84 12.34 20.60
C VAL A 45 11.91 11.25 20.62
N ASP A 46 12.65 11.13 19.51
CA ASP A 46 13.82 10.27 19.46
C ASP A 46 14.87 10.80 20.44
N GLU A 47 15.24 9.99 21.44
CA GLU A 47 16.14 10.39 22.51
C GLU A 47 17.59 10.63 22.03
N GLU A 48 17.97 10.03 20.90
CA GLU A 48 19.32 10.17 20.34
C GLU A 48 19.44 11.39 19.42
N THR A 49 18.43 11.64 18.59
CA THR A 49 18.46 12.70 17.57
C THR A 49 17.72 13.95 18.00
N GLY A 50 16.78 13.86 18.95
CA GLY A 50 15.85 14.92 19.32
C GLY A 50 14.79 15.21 18.29
N GLU A 51 14.68 14.40 17.24
CA GLU A 51 13.66 14.54 16.20
C GLU A 51 12.32 14.00 16.66
N LEU A 52 11.24 14.60 16.14
CA LEU A 52 9.88 14.11 16.34
C LEU A 52 9.58 12.95 15.40
N ASP A 53 9.05 11.88 15.96
CA ASP A 53 8.61 10.70 15.23
C ASP A 53 7.22 10.27 15.72
N TRP A 54 6.65 9.27 15.09
CA TRP A 54 5.32 8.74 15.41
C TRP A 54 5.39 7.26 15.77
N ASP A 55 4.67 6.85 16.80
CA ASP A 55 4.57 5.48 17.26
C ASP A 55 3.11 5.05 17.44
N GLY A 56 2.87 3.75 17.41
CA GLY A 56 1.55 3.16 17.58
C GLY A 56 1.44 1.76 17.02
N PHE A 57 0.22 1.20 17.10
CA PHE A 57 -0.10 -0.11 16.54
C PHE A 57 -0.32 0.00 15.02
N TYR A 58 0.77 0.12 14.28
CA TYR A 58 0.83 0.16 12.82
C TYR A 58 2.27 -0.03 12.34
N ILE A 59 2.43 -0.32 11.05
CA ILE A 59 3.70 -0.23 10.34
C ILE A 59 3.56 0.81 9.24
N PHE A 60 4.56 1.65 9.05
CA PHE A 60 4.58 2.69 8.03
C PHE A 60 5.87 2.65 7.25
N ASN A 61 5.76 2.64 5.92
CA ASN A 61 6.91 2.75 5.02
C ASN A 61 6.55 3.59 3.80
N ASN A 62 7.34 4.63 3.56
CA ASN A 62 7.21 5.53 2.41
C ASN A 62 8.48 5.54 1.54
N ASN A 63 9.39 4.60 1.73
CA ASN A 63 10.67 4.54 1.06
C ASN A 63 10.69 3.45 -0.01
N PHE A 64 10.00 3.71 -1.13
CA PHE A 64 9.95 2.81 -2.28
C PHE A 64 10.27 3.57 -3.57
N ASP A 65 11.15 3.01 -4.39
CA ASP A 65 11.52 3.53 -5.70
C ASP A 65 10.76 2.84 -6.85
N TYR A 66 10.41 1.56 -6.67
CA TYR A 66 9.73 0.77 -7.69
C TYR A 66 8.89 -0.39 -7.11
N ILE A 67 8.00 -0.93 -7.93
CA ILE A 67 6.98 -1.92 -7.55
C ILE A 67 7.56 -3.18 -6.90
N GLU A 68 8.68 -3.68 -7.40
CA GLU A 68 9.31 -4.91 -6.91
C GLU A 68 9.76 -4.77 -5.45
N GLN A 69 10.18 -3.57 -5.01
CA GLN A 69 10.48 -3.30 -3.60
C GLN A 69 9.23 -3.42 -2.73
N ILE A 70 8.09 -2.97 -3.22
CA ILE A 70 6.81 -3.10 -2.51
C ILE A 70 6.44 -4.58 -2.38
N THR A 71 6.60 -5.34 -3.45
CA THR A 71 6.36 -6.79 -3.44
C THR A 71 7.23 -7.52 -2.43
N ASP A 72 8.52 -7.22 -2.42
CA ASP A 72 9.48 -7.81 -1.48
C ASP A 72 9.15 -7.43 -0.04
N TYR A 73 8.74 -6.19 0.18
CA TYR A 73 8.34 -5.71 1.49
C TYR A 73 7.09 -6.43 2.02
N ILE A 74 6.04 -6.55 1.22
CA ILE A 74 4.83 -7.30 1.59
C ILE A 74 5.18 -8.76 1.89
N ASN A 75 5.96 -9.40 1.03
CA ASN A 75 6.38 -10.78 1.23
C ASN A 75 7.20 -10.97 2.51
N SER A 76 8.08 -10.03 2.85
CA SER A 76 8.87 -10.08 4.07
C SER A 76 8.00 -10.05 5.34
N LEU A 77 6.94 -9.25 5.34
CA LEU A 77 5.99 -9.19 6.45
C LEU A 77 5.11 -10.44 6.53
N LEU A 78 4.69 -11.00 5.41
CA LEU A 78 3.97 -12.27 5.38
C LEU A 78 4.87 -13.43 5.84
N ASP A 79 6.15 -13.43 5.51
CA ASP A 79 7.13 -14.40 5.99
C ASP A 79 7.32 -14.30 7.52
N ALA A 80 7.41 -13.08 8.05
CA ALA A 80 7.50 -12.82 9.49
C ALA A 80 6.24 -13.32 10.23
N GLN A 81 5.06 -13.13 9.63
CA GLN A 81 3.80 -13.67 10.16
C GLN A 81 3.81 -15.21 10.20
N GLU A 82 4.24 -15.87 9.14
CA GLU A 82 4.34 -17.34 9.05
C GLU A 82 5.34 -17.92 10.05
N LYS A 83 6.42 -17.19 10.36
CA LYS A 83 7.42 -17.60 11.35
C LYS A 83 7.00 -17.32 12.80
N GLY A 84 5.86 -16.68 13.02
CA GLY A 84 5.38 -16.31 14.35
C GLY A 84 6.02 -15.06 14.95
N GLU A 85 6.84 -14.33 14.17
CA GLU A 85 7.46 -13.07 14.60
C GLU A 85 6.47 -11.90 14.58
N LEU A 86 5.39 -12.03 13.83
CA LEU A 86 4.35 -11.03 13.63
C LEU A 86 2.96 -11.70 13.82
N ASP A 87 2.49 -11.73 15.05
CA ASP A 87 1.29 -12.50 15.48
C ASP A 87 -0.02 -11.69 15.34
N TYR A 88 -0.23 -11.12 14.13
CA TYR A 88 -1.41 -10.33 13.78
C TYR A 88 -1.87 -10.65 12.37
N SER A 89 -3.17 -10.54 12.11
CA SER A 89 -3.66 -10.37 10.74
C SER A 89 -3.19 -9.02 10.21
N LEU A 90 -2.81 -8.96 8.94
CA LEU A 90 -2.21 -7.79 8.32
C LEU A 90 -3.19 -7.13 7.34
N LEU A 91 -3.36 -5.83 7.47
CA LEU A 91 -4.07 -4.99 6.50
C LEU A 91 -3.06 -4.11 5.78
N PHE A 92 -2.69 -4.49 4.56
CA PHE A 92 -1.84 -3.68 3.70
C PHE A 92 -2.65 -2.58 3.03
N LEU A 93 -2.18 -1.34 3.14
CA LEU A 93 -2.82 -0.14 2.62
C LEU A 93 -1.83 0.59 1.71
N TRP A 94 -1.99 0.46 0.41
CA TRP A 94 -1.10 1.09 -0.58
C TRP A 94 -1.74 2.32 -1.22
N ASP A 95 -1.15 3.49 -1.00
CA ASP A 95 -1.53 4.78 -1.60
C ASP A 95 -0.31 5.36 -2.34
N SER A 96 -0.26 5.30 -3.63
CA SER A 96 -1.21 4.78 -4.60
C SER A 96 -0.49 4.01 -5.72
N VAL A 97 -1.22 3.13 -6.38
CA VAL A 97 -0.76 2.49 -7.62
C VAL A 97 -0.49 3.52 -8.70
N GLY A 98 0.58 3.34 -9.46
CA GLY A 98 0.98 4.22 -10.56
C GLY A 98 1.78 5.45 -10.12
N SER A 99 2.04 5.62 -8.83
CA SER A 99 2.98 6.64 -8.32
C SER A 99 4.43 6.19 -8.36
N VAL A 100 4.69 4.88 -8.45
CA VAL A 100 6.01 4.29 -8.66
C VAL A 100 6.05 3.40 -9.89
N PRO A 101 7.16 3.37 -10.64
CA PRO A 101 7.34 2.50 -11.80
C PRO A 101 7.75 1.08 -11.39
N CYS A 102 7.82 0.14 -12.34
CA CYS A 102 8.58 -1.08 -12.16
C CYS A 102 10.10 -0.79 -12.23
N LYS A 103 10.91 -1.71 -11.73
CA LYS A 103 12.38 -1.56 -11.71
C LYS A 103 12.97 -1.26 -13.07
N MET A 104 12.53 -1.98 -14.11
CA MET A 104 13.00 -1.79 -15.48
C MET A 104 12.76 -0.34 -15.97
N THR A 105 11.57 0.21 -15.70
CA THR A 105 11.24 1.59 -16.06
C THR A 105 12.03 2.59 -15.21
N PHE A 106 12.21 2.32 -13.93
CA PHE A 106 13.02 3.13 -13.02
C PHE A 106 14.48 3.22 -13.48
N GLU A 107 15.03 2.12 -14.00
CA GLU A 107 16.39 2.07 -14.59
C GLU A 107 16.47 2.65 -16.02
N GLY A 108 15.39 3.18 -16.56
CA GLY A 108 15.35 3.78 -17.89
C GLY A 108 15.29 2.79 -19.06
N LYS A 109 14.99 1.52 -18.79
CA LYS A 109 14.96 0.43 -19.79
C LYS A 109 13.54 0.00 -20.20
N GLY A 110 12.51 0.56 -19.58
CA GLY A 110 11.12 0.16 -19.78
C GLY A 110 10.18 1.34 -19.95
N GLY A 111 8.88 1.07 -20.03
CA GLY A 111 7.82 2.06 -20.17
C GLY A 111 6.51 1.61 -19.52
N LYS A 112 5.41 2.29 -19.85
CA LYS A 112 4.08 2.05 -19.23
C LYS A 112 3.61 0.60 -19.30
N GLN A 113 3.88 -0.10 -20.39
CA GLN A 113 3.50 -1.51 -20.56
C GLN A 113 4.21 -2.42 -19.54
N HIS A 114 5.46 -2.15 -19.25
CA HIS A 114 6.23 -2.89 -18.26
C HIS A 114 5.69 -2.67 -16.85
N ASN A 115 5.25 -1.45 -16.53
CA ASN A 115 4.62 -1.15 -15.24
C ASN A 115 3.33 -1.93 -15.05
N ALA A 116 2.45 -1.93 -16.06
CA ALA A 116 1.17 -2.67 -16.02
C ALA A 116 1.40 -4.18 -15.92
N SER A 117 2.32 -4.72 -16.71
CA SER A 117 2.69 -6.14 -16.68
C SER A 117 3.25 -6.54 -15.30
N THR A 118 4.13 -5.73 -14.73
CA THR A 118 4.69 -5.99 -13.40
C THR A 118 3.63 -5.96 -12.30
N LEU A 119 2.70 -4.99 -12.35
CA LEU A 119 1.58 -4.93 -11.42
C LEU A 119 0.70 -6.18 -11.51
N ALA A 120 0.36 -6.60 -12.73
CA ALA A 120 -0.46 -7.79 -12.95
C ALA A 120 0.23 -9.06 -12.42
N ASP A 121 1.51 -9.24 -12.72
CA ASP A 121 2.28 -10.41 -12.33
C ASP A 121 2.59 -10.44 -10.83
N LYS A 122 3.22 -9.39 -10.31
CA LYS A 122 3.73 -9.37 -8.93
C LYS A 122 2.63 -9.17 -7.89
N ILE A 123 1.72 -8.26 -8.14
CA ILE A 123 0.64 -7.92 -7.20
C ILE A 123 -0.62 -8.72 -7.51
N GLY A 124 -1.12 -8.66 -8.74
CA GLY A 124 -2.37 -9.31 -9.14
C GLY A 124 -2.33 -10.83 -8.99
N MET A 125 -1.25 -11.47 -9.40
CA MET A 125 -1.07 -12.91 -9.29
C MET A 125 -0.29 -13.31 -8.04
N GLY A 126 0.91 -12.78 -7.83
CA GLY A 126 1.81 -13.19 -6.75
C GLY A 126 1.26 -12.86 -5.36
N ILE A 127 1.14 -11.61 -5.02
CA ILE A 127 0.70 -11.17 -3.68
C ILE A 127 -0.76 -11.56 -3.43
N ASN A 128 -1.63 -11.40 -4.41
CA ASN A 128 -3.05 -11.71 -4.26
C ASN A 128 -3.28 -13.20 -3.99
N GLN A 129 -2.56 -14.10 -4.64
CA GLN A 129 -2.63 -15.53 -4.36
C GLN A 129 -2.20 -15.86 -2.94
N ARG A 130 -1.11 -15.25 -2.47
CA ARG A 130 -0.60 -15.45 -1.13
C ARG A 130 -1.58 -14.94 -0.05
N ILE A 131 -2.15 -13.76 -0.26
CA ILE A 131 -3.16 -13.17 0.63
C ILE A 131 -4.44 -14.01 0.61
N SER A 132 -4.91 -14.44 -0.55
CA SER A 132 -6.09 -15.31 -0.67
C SER A 132 -5.87 -16.67 0.02
N GLY A 133 -4.66 -17.19 -0.03
CA GLY A 133 -4.26 -18.40 0.69
C GLY A 133 -4.40 -18.29 2.20
N SER A 134 -4.24 -17.09 2.77
CA SER A 134 -4.41 -16.85 4.21
C SER A 134 -5.86 -16.91 4.69
N ARG A 135 -6.83 -16.93 3.78
CA ARG A 135 -8.27 -16.97 4.10
C ARG A 135 -8.87 -18.38 4.13
N LYS A 136 -8.05 -19.41 4.14
CA LYS A 136 -8.51 -20.78 4.31
C LYS A 136 -9.10 -20.99 5.73
N ALA A 137 -10.08 -21.88 5.85
CA ALA A 137 -10.83 -22.09 7.07
C ALA A 137 -9.96 -22.48 8.30
N ASP A 138 -8.78 -23.03 8.06
CA ASP A 138 -7.79 -23.43 9.06
C ASP A 138 -6.67 -22.43 9.29
N SER A 139 -6.71 -21.30 8.59
CA SER A 139 -5.70 -20.25 8.75
C SER A 139 -5.91 -19.47 10.04
N LYS A 140 -4.82 -19.25 10.77
CA LYS A 140 -4.80 -18.40 11.96
C LYS A 140 -5.04 -16.92 11.65
N PHE A 141 -4.62 -16.45 10.46
CA PHE A 141 -4.65 -15.05 10.08
C PHE A 141 -5.44 -14.82 8.80
N GLU A 142 -6.11 -13.68 8.73
CA GLU A 142 -6.76 -13.16 7.54
C GLU A 142 -6.05 -11.88 7.10
N ASN A 143 -5.35 -11.94 5.96
CA ASN A 143 -4.65 -10.79 5.42
C ASN A 143 -5.46 -10.14 4.32
N THR A 144 -5.33 -8.82 4.18
CA THR A 144 -6.04 -8.01 3.18
C THR A 144 -5.09 -7.00 2.58
N LEU A 145 -5.20 -6.78 1.27
CA LEU A 145 -4.51 -5.72 0.55
C LEU A 145 -5.56 -4.77 -0.04
N VAL A 146 -5.48 -3.50 0.33
CA VAL A 146 -6.27 -2.41 -0.22
C VAL A 146 -5.33 -1.49 -1.01
N ILE A 147 -5.66 -1.28 -2.26
CA ILE A 147 -4.87 -0.44 -3.16
C ILE A 147 -5.72 0.74 -3.60
N VAL A 148 -5.20 1.93 -3.38
CA VAL A 148 -5.78 3.17 -3.92
C VAL A 148 -5.23 3.41 -5.31
N ASN A 149 -6.10 3.75 -6.25
CA ASN A 149 -5.70 4.13 -7.58
C ASN A 149 -6.30 5.49 -7.96
N GLN A 150 -5.54 6.28 -8.73
CA GLN A 150 -6.02 7.55 -9.29
C GLN A 150 -6.51 7.31 -10.73
N PRO A 151 -7.77 7.64 -11.04
CA PRO A 151 -8.21 7.64 -12.43
C PRO A 151 -7.52 8.76 -13.21
N TRP A 152 -7.29 8.54 -14.46
CA TRP A 152 -6.87 9.56 -15.40
C TRP A 152 -7.80 9.58 -16.60
N VAL A 153 -7.89 10.75 -17.24
CA VAL A 153 -8.70 10.94 -18.43
C VAL A 153 -7.82 10.75 -19.65
N GLU A 154 -8.15 9.77 -20.47
CA GLU A 154 -7.55 9.62 -21.79
C GLU A 154 -8.32 10.48 -22.78
N LEU A 155 -7.66 11.50 -23.31
CA LEU A 155 -8.25 12.31 -24.37
C LEU A 155 -8.30 11.48 -25.65
N PRO A 156 -9.40 11.52 -26.39
CA PRO A 156 -9.52 10.79 -27.65
C PRO A 156 -8.58 11.39 -28.70
N ASP A 157 -8.01 10.53 -29.53
CA ASP A 157 -7.20 10.94 -30.68
C ASP A 157 -8.00 11.75 -31.72
N ASN A 158 -9.33 11.55 -31.71
CA ASN A 158 -10.28 12.28 -32.53
C ASN A 158 -10.92 13.42 -31.71
N PRO A 159 -10.90 14.69 -32.21
CA PRO A 159 -11.50 15.85 -31.53
C PRO A 159 -12.98 15.69 -31.17
N PHE A 160 -13.71 14.81 -31.86
CA PHE A 160 -15.13 14.52 -31.62
C PHE A 160 -15.37 13.27 -30.75
N GLY A 161 -14.29 12.61 -30.29
CA GLY A 161 -14.38 11.44 -29.41
C GLY A 161 -14.74 11.82 -27.99
N GLN A 162 -15.30 10.87 -27.25
CA GLN A 162 -15.58 11.03 -25.83
C GLN A 162 -14.34 10.68 -24.98
N PRO A 163 -13.99 11.50 -23.98
CA PRO A 163 -12.93 11.16 -23.03
C PRO A 163 -13.22 9.84 -22.30
N LYS A 164 -12.22 9.01 -22.12
CA LYS A 164 -12.34 7.76 -21.35
C LYS A 164 -11.61 7.90 -20.01
N ILE A 165 -12.27 7.46 -18.95
CA ILE A 165 -11.66 7.39 -17.62
C ILE A 165 -10.99 6.02 -17.48
N LYS A 166 -9.70 6.02 -17.21
CA LYS A 166 -8.91 4.81 -16.99
C LYS A 166 -8.25 4.82 -15.61
N ALA A 167 -8.01 3.64 -15.06
CA ALA A 167 -7.18 3.50 -13.89
C ALA A 167 -5.70 3.72 -14.26
N LYS A 168 -4.97 4.39 -13.40
CA LYS A 168 -3.54 4.62 -13.60
C LYS A 168 -2.77 3.33 -13.37
N GLY A 169 -1.92 2.93 -14.32
CA GLY A 169 -1.08 1.73 -14.20
C GLY A 169 -1.67 0.43 -14.78
N GLY A 170 -2.86 0.48 -15.39
CA GLY A 170 -3.46 -0.68 -16.06
C GLY A 170 -4.16 -0.28 -17.35
#